data_df6dd797acf1d94b70a47a7c49139ebd
#
_entry.id   df6dd797acf1d94b70a47a7c49139ebd
#
_cell.length_a   1.000
_cell.length_b   1.000
_cell.length_c   1.000
_cell.angle_alpha   90.00
_cell.angle_beta   90.00
_cell.angle_gamma   90.00
#
_symmetry.space_group_name_H-M   'P 1'
#
loop_
_entity.id
_entity.type
_entity.pdbx_description
1 polymer ?
#
loop_
_entity_poly.entity_id
_entity_poly.type
_entity_poly.pdbx_seq_one_letter_code
_entity_poly.pdbx_strand_id
1 'polypeptide(L)'
;MNILHYSLGFPPYRTGGLTKFCMDLMKEQVKEGDQVSLLWPGEIQLFGKHTKIKKNRSIDGIENFEVINPTPVSYDEGIVDIPAFTDEGDLKVYEQFLQFVHPEVIHIHTLMGLHKNMLVAAKKMGIKTVFTTHDFFPICPKVTMFRDGMICPDADTCESCPKCNMTALSLRKIQILQSPAYRTLKDSTVVKRLRKGHRDEYLSGQEVVEGETARTAEDYRKLREYYKSLLDLIDVVHYNSSVTKEVFEKYMGERKNLLIPITHGDIKNHRKKKEFGNRIRITYLSAQSAGKGYFVLKSVLDKLWRVRQDFELNVFFKPAKDAPYIKSHERYDYSQLSSIMDNTDVLVQPSVWNETFGYTVIEALSYGVPVIVSNHVGARDVIPEGAGVVANSKEELLTTLRNLSTEELEKMNEANLNGFNIPTMQSLNEEFVKNVY
;
A
#
# COMPACT_ATOMS: atom_id res chain seq x y z
N MET A 1 -19.01 -18.63 5.69
CA MET A 1 -18.66 -17.87 6.92
C MET A 1 -19.33 -16.52 6.92
N ASN A 2 -19.42 -15.86 8.08
CA ASN A 2 -19.82 -14.45 8.17
C ASN A 2 -18.59 -13.59 8.49
N ILE A 3 -18.14 -12.78 7.53
CA ILE A 3 -16.87 -12.07 7.60
C ILE A 3 -17.13 -10.56 7.56
N LEU A 4 -16.65 -9.86 8.59
CA LEU A 4 -16.67 -8.39 8.63
C LEU A 4 -15.29 -7.85 8.27
N HIS A 5 -15.18 -7.13 7.16
CA HIS A 5 -13.98 -6.40 6.81
C HIS A 5 -13.99 -4.99 7.40
N TYR A 6 -12.82 -4.49 7.80
CA TYR A 6 -12.58 -3.08 8.08
C TYR A 6 -11.55 -2.53 7.11
N SER A 7 -11.91 -1.52 6.31
CA SER A 7 -11.04 -0.89 5.32
C SER A 7 -11.42 0.57 5.12
N LEU A 8 -10.75 1.28 4.19
CA LEU A 8 -10.96 2.72 3.97
C LEU A 8 -12.27 3.06 3.23
N GLY A 9 -13.00 2.09 2.69
CA GLY A 9 -14.26 2.27 1.96
C GLY A 9 -14.19 1.79 0.51
N PHE A 10 -15.23 2.10 -0.24
CA PHE A 10 -15.44 1.60 -1.60
C PHE A 10 -14.90 2.54 -2.70
N PRO A 11 -14.49 1.99 -3.87
CA PRO A 11 -14.34 2.77 -5.09
C PRO A 11 -15.68 3.41 -5.52
N PRO A 12 -15.70 4.57 -6.21
CA PRO A 12 -14.56 5.40 -6.57
C PRO A 12 -14.13 6.34 -5.43
N TYR A 13 -14.81 6.31 -4.28
CA TYR A 13 -14.49 7.20 -3.14
C TYR A 13 -13.09 6.94 -2.62
N ARG A 14 -12.72 5.68 -2.48
CA ARG A 14 -11.37 5.23 -2.11
C ARG A 14 -10.76 4.38 -3.22
N THR A 15 -9.47 4.57 -3.47
CA THR A 15 -8.71 3.85 -4.50
C THR A 15 -7.29 3.56 -3.97
N GLY A 16 -6.56 2.69 -4.65
CA GLY A 16 -5.20 2.28 -4.27
C GLY A 16 -5.10 0.79 -3.99
N GLY A 17 -3.89 0.31 -3.75
CA GLY A 17 -3.59 -1.12 -3.62
C GLY A 17 -4.36 -1.81 -2.49
N LEU A 18 -4.41 -1.19 -1.30
CA LEU A 18 -5.18 -1.68 -0.15
C LEU A 18 -6.67 -1.83 -0.49
N THR A 19 -7.28 -0.78 -1.05
CA THR A 19 -8.71 -0.80 -1.42
C THR A 19 -9.00 -1.85 -2.47
N LYS A 20 -8.13 -1.98 -3.49
CA LYS A 20 -8.27 -2.99 -4.54
C LYS A 20 -8.20 -4.40 -3.95
N PHE A 21 -7.19 -4.69 -3.16
CA PHE A 21 -7.04 -5.99 -2.49
C PHE A 21 -8.30 -6.34 -1.67
N CYS A 22 -8.73 -5.43 -0.81
CA CYS A 22 -9.89 -5.65 0.06
C CYS A 22 -11.15 -5.93 -0.75
N MET A 23 -11.40 -5.15 -1.81
CA MET A 23 -12.55 -5.34 -2.71
C MET A 23 -12.51 -6.67 -3.44
N ASP A 24 -11.35 -7.03 -3.98
CA ASP A 24 -11.19 -8.27 -4.74
C ASP A 24 -11.35 -9.50 -3.82
N LEU A 25 -10.82 -9.45 -2.58
CA LEU A 25 -11.01 -10.49 -1.58
C LEU A 25 -12.48 -10.63 -1.17
N MET A 26 -13.14 -9.53 -0.84
CA MET A 26 -14.57 -9.55 -0.47
C MET A 26 -15.44 -10.09 -1.61
N LYS A 27 -15.17 -9.73 -2.85
CA LYS A 27 -15.91 -10.25 -4.02
C LYS A 27 -15.70 -11.74 -4.21
N GLU A 28 -14.48 -12.24 -4.00
CA GLU A 28 -14.23 -13.68 -4.07
C GLU A 28 -14.96 -14.43 -2.97
N GLN A 29 -14.98 -13.90 -1.73
CA GLN A 29 -15.70 -14.50 -0.62
C GLN A 29 -17.23 -14.53 -0.86
N VAL A 30 -17.81 -13.44 -1.40
CA VAL A 30 -19.23 -13.44 -1.81
C VAL A 30 -19.50 -14.50 -2.88
N LYS A 31 -18.61 -14.66 -3.85
CA LYS A 31 -18.71 -15.68 -4.91
C LYS A 31 -18.65 -17.10 -4.35
N GLU A 32 -17.84 -17.34 -3.32
CA GLU A 32 -17.76 -18.62 -2.60
C GLU A 32 -18.93 -18.85 -1.63
N GLY A 33 -19.86 -17.90 -1.52
CA GLY A 33 -21.09 -18.03 -0.73
C GLY A 33 -20.99 -17.52 0.71
N ASP A 34 -19.93 -16.80 1.06
CA ASP A 34 -19.78 -16.16 2.36
C ASP A 34 -20.71 -14.95 2.51
N GLN A 35 -21.14 -14.68 3.75
CA GLN A 35 -21.78 -13.41 4.12
C GLN A 35 -20.68 -12.38 4.40
N VAL A 36 -20.62 -11.33 3.60
CA VAL A 36 -19.54 -10.35 3.67
C VAL A 36 -20.07 -8.97 3.96
N SER A 37 -19.48 -8.32 4.95
CA SER A 37 -19.76 -6.95 5.34
C SER A 37 -18.50 -6.10 5.32
N LEU A 38 -18.62 -4.81 4.96
CA LEU A 38 -17.56 -3.83 5.10
C LEU A 38 -17.98 -2.72 6.06
N LEU A 39 -17.20 -2.51 7.12
CA LEU A 39 -17.21 -1.32 7.95
C LEU A 39 -16.04 -0.40 7.57
N TRP A 40 -16.30 0.91 7.43
CA TRP A 40 -15.29 1.85 7.00
C TRP A 40 -15.44 3.22 7.67
N PRO A 41 -14.33 3.98 7.86
CA PRO A 41 -14.36 5.30 8.48
C PRO A 41 -15.00 6.32 7.56
N GLY A 42 -16.14 6.82 7.98
CA GLY A 42 -16.98 7.72 7.23
C GLY A 42 -16.78 9.21 7.55
N GLU A 43 -17.89 9.92 7.72
CA GLU A 43 -17.85 11.35 7.98
C GLU A 43 -17.48 11.68 9.43
N ILE A 44 -16.74 12.77 9.62
CA ILE A 44 -16.53 13.41 10.90
C ILE A 44 -17.44 14.63 10.95
N GLN A 45 -18.47 14.59 11.82
CA GLN A 45 -19.44 15.65 11.95
C GLN A 45 -18.85 16.88 12.66
N LEU A 46 -19.26 18.08 12.21
CA LEU A 46 -18.84 19.33 12.84
C LEU A 46 -19.46 19.52 14.23
N PHE A 47 -20.69 19.03 14.39
CA PHE A 47 -21.46 19.09 15.63
C PHE A 47 -21.89 17.70 16.06
N GLY A 48 -21.63 17.36 17.33
CA GLY A 48 -21.89 16.03 17.88
C GLY A 48 -20.72 15.06 17.64
N LYS A 49 -20.13 14.59 18.75
CA LYS A 49 -18.95 13.69 18.71
C LYS A 49 -19.30 12.22 18.94
N HIS A 50 -20.59 11.88 18.99
CA HIS A 50 -21.01 10.51 19.29
C HIS A 50 -20.72 9.57 18.10
N THR A 51 -20.07 8.48 18.39
CA THR A 51 -19.89 7.38 17.43
C THR A 51 -21.26 6.80 17.05
N LYS A 52 -21.51 6.61 15.76
CA LYS A 52 -22.69 5.93 15.22
C LYS A 52 -22.26 5.03 14.05
N ILE A 53 -23.00 3.96 13.81
CA ILE A 53 -22.80 3.12 12.62
C ILE A 53 -24.04 3.23 11.74
N LYS A 54 -23.84 3.62 10.51
CA LYS A 54 -24.88 3.81 9.50
C LYS A 54 -24.81 2.68 8.47
N LYS A 55 -25.92 1.99 8.25
CA LYS A 55 -26.06 1.06 7.12
C LYS A 55 -26.34 1.85 5.84
N ASN A 56 -25.57 1.59 4.80
CA ASN A 56 -25.74 2.11 3.46
C ASN A 56 -26.22 1.01 2.50
N ARG A 57 -26.47 1.35 1.23
CA ARG A 57 -26.84 0.37 0.21
C ARG A 57 -25.67 -0.62 0.00
N SER A 58 -25.99 -1.90 -0.07
CA SER A 58 -25.02 -2.97 -0.39
C SER A 58 -24.43 -2.77 -1.79
N ILE A 59 -23.19 -3.18 -1.97
CA ILE A 59 -22.43 -3.06 -3.21
C ILE A 59 -21.88 -4.44 -3.56
N ASP A 60 -22.18 -4.97 -4.74
CA ASP A 60 -21.68 -6.26 -5.24
C ASP A 60 -21.90 -7.44 -4.26
N GLY A 61 -23.04 -7.45 -3.54
CA GLY A 61 -23.35 -8.47 -2.54
C GLY A 61 -22.73 -8.22 -1.16
N ILE A 62 -21.90 -7.19 -1.00
CA ILE A 62 -21.25 -6.83 0.25
C ILE A 62 -22.12 -5.85 1.04
N GLU A 63 -22.45 -6.18 2.29
CA GLU A 63 -23.13 -5.23 3.18
C GLU A 63 -22.23 -4.05 3.52
N ASN A 64 -22.81 -2.84 3.56
CA ASN A 64 -22.05 -1.60 3.62
C ASN A 64 -22.40 -0.78 4.87
N PHE A 65 -21.43 -0.63 5.76
CA PHE A 65 -21.56 0.10 7.01
C PHE A 65 -20.52 1.20 7.14
N GLU A 66 -20.94 2.36 7.59
CA GLU A 66 -20.13 3.56 7.76
C GLU A 66 -20.08 3.97 9.22
N VAL A 67 -18.85 4.16 9.76
CA VAL A 67 -18.67 4.78 11.08
C VAL A 67 -18.80 6.29 10.94
N ILE A 68 -19.74 6.88 11.64
CA ILE A 68 -19.89 8.32 11.78
C ILE A 68 -19.08 8.75 13.02
N ASN A 69 -18.28 9.80 12.87
CA ASN A 69 -17.27 10.24 13.81
C ASN A 69 -16.22 9.14 14.13
N PRO A 70 -15.56 8.58 13.09
CA PRO A 70 -14.39 7.71 13.29
C PRO A 70 -13.20 8.52 13.81
N THR A 71 -12.10 7.85 14.19
CA THR A 71 -10.83 8.59 14.24
C THR A 71 -10.48 9.14 12.84
N PRO A 72 -9.72 10.24 12.73
CA PRO A 72 -9.44 10.83 11.42
C PRO A 72 -8.60 9.91 10.52
N VAL A 73 -8.77 10.04 9.20
CA VAL A 73 -7.95 9.35 8.20
C VAL A 73 -6.96 10.34 7.61
N SER A 74 -5.69 10.21 7.96
CA SER A 74 -4.62 11.13 7.56
C SER A 74 -3.88 10.72 6.29
N TYR A 75 -4.03 9.48 5.82
CA TYR A 75 -3.20 8.90 4.75
C TYR A 75 -1.71 9.03 5.05
N ASP A 76 -0.92 9.57 4.12
CA ASP A 76 0.51 9.83 4.21
C ASP A 76 0.86 11.26 4.67
N GLU A 77 -0.14 12.07 4.98
CA GLU A 77 0.03 13.49 5.38
C GLU A 77 0.62 13.65 6.79
N GLY A 78 0.47 12.64 7.66
CA GLY A 78 0.93 12.69 9.04
C GLY A 78 -0.15 13.07 10.05
N ILE A 79 0.24 13.22 11.32
CA ILE A 79 -0.66 13.50 12.45
C ILE A 79 -0.10 14.63 13.30
N VAL A 80 -0.90 15.69 13.53
CA VAL A 80 -0.59 16.79 14.44
C VAL A 80 -1.59 16.89 15.59
N ASP A 81 -2.84 16.50 15.39
CA ASP A 81 -3.88 16.49 16.43
C ASP A 81 -4.02 15.10 17.07
N ILE A 82 -3.01 14.70 17.86
CA ILE A 82 -2.90 13.37 18.46
C ILE A 82 -4.18 12.95 19.23
N PRO A 83 -4.81 13.82 20.08
CA PRO A 83 -6.03 13.43 20.78
C PRO A 83 -7.18 12.98 19.88
N ALA A 84 -7.33 13.58 18.70
CA ALA A 84 -8.38 13.15 17.76
C ALA A 84 -8.10 11.76 17.17
N PHE A 85 -6.82 11.36 17.05
CA PHE A 85 -6.42 10.07 16.51
C PHE A 85 -6.36 8.95 17.56
N THR A 86 -6.53 9.29 18.85
CA THR A 86 -6.54 8.34 19.97
C THR A 86 -7.91 8.24 20.64
N ASP A 87 -8.96 8.78 20.03
CA ASP A 87 -10.34 8.60 20.49
C ASP A 87 -10.71 7.11 20.44
N GLU A 88 -11.21 6.59 21.55
CA GLU A 88 -11.55 5.16 21.64
C GLU A 88 -12.94 4.82 21.09
N GLY A 89 -13.79 5.82 20.85
CA GLY A 89 -15.17 5.65 20.39
C GLY A 89 -16.11 5.09 21.47
N ASP A 90 -17.37 4.83 21.10
CA ASP A 90 -18.39 4.30 22.01
C ASP A 90 -18.45 2.76 21.96
N LEU A 91 -18.05 2.13 23.06
CA LEU A 91 -18.02 0.67 23.19
C LEU A 91 -19.40 0.02 22.97
N LYS A 92 -20.48 0.63 23.51
CA LYS A 92 -21.84 0.08 23.37
C LYS A 92 -22.33 0.06 21.92
N VAL A 93 -21.96 1.09 21.15
CA VAL A 93 -22.28 1.15 19.72
C VAL A 93 -21.63 -0.01 18.98
N TYR A 94 -20.38 -0.33 19.27
CA TYR A 94 -19.67 -1.46 18.66
C TYR A 94 -20.21 -2.81 19.13
N GLU A 95 -20.52 -2.97 20.43
CA GLU A 95 -21.15 -4.19 20.94
C GLU A 95 -22.49 -4.46 20.24
N GLN A 96 -23.37 -3.44 20.13
CA GLN A 96 -24.65 -3.55 19.41
C GLN A 96 -24.47 -3.85 17.92
N PHE A 97 -23.49 -3.23 17.27
CA PHE A 97 -23.21 -3.47 15.86
C PHE A 97 -22.72 -4.90 15.62
N LEU A 98 -21.78 -5.39 16.42
CA LEU A 98 -21.28 -6.76 16.30
C LEU A 98 -22.34 -7.80 16.65
N GLN A 99 -23.24 -7.51 17.61
CA GLN A 99 -24.43 -8.31 17.86
C GLN A 99 -25.40 -8.34 16.68
N PHE A 100 -25.50 -7.27 15.91
CA PHE A 100 -26.36 -7.20 14.74
C PHE A 100 -25.78 -7.96 13.54
N VAL A 101 -24.46 -7.81 13.27
CA VAL A 101 -23.78 -8.43 12.12
C VAL A 101 -23.46 -9.92 12.40
N HIS A 102 -23.18 -10.30 13.64
CA HIS A 102 -22.74 -11.64 14.06
C HIS A 102 -21.54 -12.20 13.28
N PRO A 103 -20.44 -11.44 13.09
CA PRO A 103 -19.31 -11.93 12.32
C PRO A 103 -18.58 -13.05 13.08
N GLU A 104 -18.14 -14.07 12.35
CA GLU A 104 -17.24 -15.11 12.88
C GLU A 104 -15.78 -14.59 12.89
N VAL A 105 -15.45 -13.73 11.93
CA VAL A 105 -14.11 -13.12 11.76
C VAL A 105 -14.25 -11.63 11.43
N ILE A 106 -13.39 -10.82 12.04
CA ILE A 106 -13.18 -9.42 11.65
C ILE A 106 -11.80 -9.31 11.00
N HIS A 107 -11.76 -9.00 9.71
CA HIS A 107 -10.53 -8.82 8.95
C HIS A 107 -10.24 -7.33 8.75
N ILE A 108 -9.18 -6.85 9.38
CA ILE A 108 -8.79 -5.44 9.44
C ILE A 108 -7.67 -5.20 8.42
N HIS A 109 -7.88 -4.26 7.49
CA HIS A 109 -6.91 -3.92 6.44
C HIS A 109 -6.12 -2.64 6.73
N THR A 110 -6.54 -1.86 7.71
CA THR A 110 -5.83 -0.67 8.20
C THR A 110 -6.32 -0.29 9.58
N LEU A 111 -5.47 0.33 10.38
CA LEU A 111 -5.88 0.94 11.65
C LEU A 111 -6.29 2.42 11.51
N MET A 112 -6.19 3.00 10.30
CA MET A 112 -6.66 4.36 10.05
C MET A 112 -8.17 4.46 10.24
N GLY A 113 -8.59 5.42 11.04
CA GLY A 113 -10.01 5.65 11.29
C GLY A 113 -10.66 4.65 12.26
N LEU A 114 -9.93 3.66 12.76
CA LEU A 114 -10.44 2.63 13.66
C LEU A 114 -10.40 3.09 15.12
N HIS A 115 -11.55 3.00 15.80
CA HIS A 115 -11.60 3.15 17.25
C HIS A 115 -11.14 1.88 17.97
N LYS A 116 -10.39 2.02 19.05
CA LYS A 116 -9.93 0.89 19.88
C LYS A 116 -11.10 0.06 20.42
N ASN A 117 -12.22 0.70 20.78
CA ASN A 117 -13.38 0.03 21.34
C ASN A 117 -14.08 -0.93 20.35
N MET A 118 -13.84 -0.84 19.04
CA MET A 118 -14.25 -1.88 18.10
C MET A 118 -13.54 -3.21 18.40
N LEU A 119 -12.23 -3.17 18.65
CA LEU A 119 -11.42 -4.36 18.98
C LEU A 119 -11.72 -4.88 20.38
N VAL A 120 -11.97 -3.97 21.34
CA VAL A 120 -12.40 -4.35 22.69
C VAL A 120 -13.73 -5.09 22.66
N ALA A 121 -14.71 -4.60 21.89
CA ALA A 121 -16.00 -5.28 21.70
C ALA A 121 -15.83 -6.65 21.05
N ALA A 122 -15.02 -6.75 20.00
CA ALA A 122 -14.73 -8.03 19.34
C ALA A 122 -14.14 -9.05 20.32
N LYS A 123 -13.14 -8.63 21.11
CA LYS A 123 -12.51 -9.49 22.12
C LYS A 123 -13.46 -9.95 23.21
N LYS A 124 -14.31 -9.07 23.73
CA LYS A 124 -15.35 -9.44 24.72
C LYS A 124 -16.34 -10.46 24.19
N MET A 125 -16.63 -10.42 22.89
CA MET A 125 -17.58 -11.34 22.24
C MET A 125 -16.91 -12.62 21.72
N GLY A 126 -15.60 -12.77 21.87
CA GLY A 126 -14.84 -13.93 21.38
C GLY A 126 -14.76 -14.00 19.86
N ILE A 127 -14.95 -12.89 19.16
CA ILE A 127 -14.87 -12.81 17.70
C ILE A 127 -13.39 -12.76 17.29
N LYS A 128 -12.98 -13.64 16.39
CA LYS A 128 -11.61 -13.70 15.89
C LYS A 128 -11.26 -12.45 15.09
N THR A 129 -10.08 -11.88 15.36
CA THR A 129 -9.60 -10.67 14.69
C THR A 129 -8.30 -10.93 13.94
N VAL A 130 -8.25 -10.46 12.69
CA VAL A 130 -7.10 -10.58 11.78
C VAL A 130 -6.71 -9.19 11.28
N PHE A 131 -5.41 -8.90 11.22
CA PHE A 131 -4.90 -7.66 10.64
C PHE A 131 -3.92 -7.96 9.51
N THR A 132 -4.22 -7.46 8.30
CA THR A 132 -3.28 -7.51 7.17
C THR A 132 -2.47 -6.22 7.08
N THR A 133 -1.15 -6.34 6.99
CA THR A 133 -0.21 -5.22 6.95
C THR A 133 -0.09 -4.63 5.54
N HIS A 134 -0.92 -3.66 5.21
CA HIS A 134 -0.86 -2.97 3.91
C HIS A 134 -0.04 -1.68 3.93
N ASP A 135 0.19 -1.12 5.11
CA ASP A 135 0.93 0.11 5.35
C ASP A 135 1.62 0.10 6.73
N PHE A 136 2.45 1.08 6.99
CA PHE A 136 3.14 1.22 8.28
C PHE A 136 2.47 2.23 9.20
N PHE A 137 1.20 2.54 9.04
CA PHE A 137 0.48 3.53 9.85
C PHE A 137 0.61 3.33 11.36
N PRO A 138 0.51 2.10 11.92
CA PRO A 138 0.71 1.90 13.35
C PRO A 138 2.09 2.30 13.88
N ILE A 139 3.09 2.32 13.00
CA ILE A 139 4.49 2.64 13.32
C ILE A 139 4.79 4.11 13.01
N CYS A 140 4.33 4.59 11.86
CA CYS A 140 4.66 5.91 11.33
C CYS A 140 3.40 6.67 10.89
N PRO A 141 3.10 7.85 11.45
CA PRO A 141 1.94 8.66 11.04
C PRO A 141 1.90 9.03 9.56
N LYS A 142 3.05 9.03 8.88
CA LYS A 142 3.18 9.24 7.42
C LYS A 142 3.20 7.94 6.61
N VAL A 143 2.88 6.82 7.20
CA VAL A 143 2.74 5.46 6.65
C VAL A 143 3.94 4.88 5.90
N THR A 144 4.88 5.69 5.42
CA THR A 144 5.96 5.27 4.52
C THR A 144 7.26 4.94 5.22
N MET A 145 7.43 5.41 6.47
CA MET A 145 8.71 5.34 7.20
C MET A 145 9.90 5.87 6.36
N PHE A 146 9.63 6.88 5.52
CA PHE A 146 10.60 7.44 4.60
C PHE A 146 10.69 8.96 4.76
N ARG A 147 11.92 9.46 4.87
CA ARG A 147 12.20 10.88 5.09
C ARG A 147 13.57 11.25 4.53
N ASP A 148 13.70 12.43 3.98
CA ASP A 148 14.98 12.99 3.48
C ASP A 148 15.73 12.06 2.51
N GLY A 149 14.98 11.32 1.68
CA GLY A 149 15.55 10.41 0.68
C GLY A 149 15.99 9.05 1.22
N MET A 150 15.72 8.71 2.49
CA MET A 150 16.09 7.45 3.11
C MET A 150 15.00 6.89 4.02
N ILE A 151 15.09 5.61 4.38
CA ILE A 151 14.27 5.00 5.42
C ILE A 151 14.53 5.75 6.74
N CYS A 152 13.45 6.05 7.49
CA CYS A 152 13.52 6.85 8.70
C CYS A 152 14.51 6.24 9.71
N PRO A 153 15.62 6.91 10.05
CA PRO A 153 16.66 6.34 10.90
C PRO A 153 16.33 6.35 12.40
N ASP A 154 15.39 7.22 12.81
CA ASP A 154 14.98 7.44 14.19
C ASP A 154 13.51 7.06 14.45
N ALA A 155 13.04 6.05 13.72
CA ALA A 155 11.66 5.59 13.87
C ALA A 155 11.37 5.00 15.26
N ASP A 156 12.37 4.53 15.99
CA ASP A 156 12.27 4.02 17.35
C ASP A 156 12.23 5.14 18.41
N THR A 157 13.01 6.21 18.26
CA THR A 157 13.09 7.31 19.20
C THR A 157 12.07 8.43 18.97
N CYS A 158 11.52 8.54 17.77
CA CYS A 158 10.60 9.59 17.34
C CYS A 158 11.18 11.02 17.37
N GLU A 159 12.51 11.18 17.46
CA GLU A 159 13.14 12.50 17.58
C GLU A 159 12.75 13.48 16.47
N SER A 160 12.63 12.99 15.24
CA SER A 160 12.25 13.79 14.08
C SER A 160 10.74 13.82 13.81
N CYS A 161 9.94 13.01 14.50
CA CYS A 161 8.49 12.94 14.24
C CYS A 161 7.79 14.30 14.41
N PRO A 162 8.11 15.13 15.44
CA PRO A 162 7.51 16.44 15.58
C PRO A 162 7.67 17.30 14.34
N LYS A 163 8.89 17.41 13.83
CA LYS A 163 9.19 18.20 12.63
C LYS A 163 8.61 17.54 11.36
N CYS A 164 8.72 16.24 11.24
CA CYS A 164 8.21 15.47 10.10
C CYS A 164 6.69 15.63 9.90
N ASN A 165 5.94 15.79 10.98
CA ASN A 165 4.47 15.91 10.94
C ASN A 165 3.96 17.38 10.95
N MET A 166 4.81 18.40 10.87
CA MET A 166 4.36 19.80 10.82
C MET A 166 3.50 20.11 9.59
N THR A 167 3.68 19.38 8.49
CA THR A 167 2.89 19.50 7.28
C THR A 167 1.55 18.78 7.33
N ALA A 168 1.25 18.05 8.42
CA ALA A 168 0.04 17.27 8.57
C ALA A 168 -1.23 18.14 8.43
N LEU A 169 -2.27 17.55 7.87
CA LEU A 169 -3.55 18.19 7.72
C LEU A 169 -4.16 18.54 9.10
N SER A 170 -4.68 19.74 9.24
CA SER A 170 -5.48 20.08 10.41
C SER A 170 -6.77 19.25 10.48
N LEU A 171 -7.29 19.01 11.68
CA LEU A 171 -8.55 18.27 11.86
C LEU A 171 -9.70 18.83 11.03
N ARG A 172 -9.81 20.17 10.91
CA ARG A 172 -10.82 20.82 10.07
C ARG A 172 -10.70 20.46 8.59
N LYS A 173 -9.46 20.41 8.06
CA LYS A 173 -9.23 19.95 6.68
C LYS A 173 -9.62 18.49 6.51
N ILE A 174 -9.28 17.63 7.45
CA ILE A 174 -9.66 16.21 7.41
C ILE A 174 -11.18 16.06 7.48
N GLN A 175 -11.89 16.81 8.32
CA GLN A 175 -13.35 16.84 8.39
C GLN A 175 -13.98 17.20 7.03
N ILE A 176 -13.43 18.19 6.34
CA ILE A 176 -13.89 18.56 4.97
C ILE A 176 -13.67 17.38 4.01
N LEU A 177 -12.48 16.77 4.01
CA LEU A 177 -12.13 15.66 3.13
C LEU A 177 -12.93 14.36 3.42
N GLN A 178 -13.45 14.21 4.63
CA GLN A 178 -14.33 13.10 5.01
C GLN A 178 -15.82 13.46 4.96
N SER A 179 -16.18 14.70 4.57
CA SER A 179 -17.58 15.12 4.49
C SER A 179 -18.32 14.49 3.30
N PRO A 180 -19.65 14.30 3.40
CA PRO A 180 -20.48 13.85 2.28
C PRO A 180 -20.40 14.79 1.07
N ALA A 181 -20.32 16.11 1.31
CA ALA A 181 -20.18 17.10 0.23
C ALA A 181 -18.88 16.89 -0.57
N TYR A 182 -17.77 16.64 0.10
CA TYR A 182 -16.51 16.33 -0.59
C TYR A 182 -16.60 15.03 -1.39
N ARG A 183 -17.29 14.00 -0.89
CA ARG A 183 -17.46 12.71 -1.61
C ARG A 183 -18.13 12.91 -2.97
N THR A 184 -19.11 13.80 -3.05
CA THR A 184 -19.83 14.09 -4.32
C THR A 184 -19.03 15.01 -5.24
N LEU A 185 -18.26 15.97 -4.69
CA LEU A 185 -17.55 17.01 -5.44
C LEU A 185 -16.11 16.65 -5.82
N LYS A 186 -15.50 15.62 -5.20
CA LYS A 186 -14.08 15.29 -5.37
C LYS A 186 -13.65 15.02 -6.83
N ASP A 187 -14.59 14.57 -7.66
CA ASP A 187 -14.35 14.28 -9.08
C ASP A 187 -14.60 15.46 -10.01
N SER A 188 -15.07 16.60 -9.47
CA SER A 188 -15.18 17.84 -10.22
C SER A 188 -13.81 18.35 -10.70
N THR A 189 -13.81 19.05 -11.83
CA THR A 189 -12.58 19.60 -12.43
C THR A 189 -11.85 20.55 -11.49
N VAL A 190 -12.57 21.30 -10.67
CA VAL A 190 -12.01 22.26 -9.69
C VAL A 190 -11.26 21.50 -8.58
N VAL A 191 -11.89 20.50 -7.96
CA VAL A 191 -11.28 19.73 -6.87
C VAL A 191 -10.09 18.91 -7.39
N LYS A 192 -10.19 18.31 -8.59
CA LYS A 192 -9.08 17.61 -9.24
C LYS A 192 -7.87 18.54 -9.49
N ARG A 193 -8.12 19.80 -9.89
CA ARG A 193 -7.06 20.80 -10.11
C ARG A 193 -6.34 21.18 -8.82
N LEU A 194 -7.11 21.42 -7.74
CA LEU A 194 -6.56 21.73 -6.41
C LEU A 194 -5.73 20.56 -5.86
N ARG A 195 -6.24 19.33 -6.00
CA ARG A 195 -5.50 18.12 -5.57
C ARG A 195 -4.21 17.90 -6.36
N LYS A 196 -4.21 18.20 -7.65
CA LYS A 196 -3.01 18.09 -8.48
C LYS A 196 -1.93 19.06 -8.02
N GLY A 197 -2.28 20.31 -7.73
CA GLY A 197 -1.34 21.32 -7.21
C GLY A 197 -0.68 20.85 -5.90
N HIS A 198 -1.48 20.40 -4.93
CA HIS A 198 -0.98 19.90 -3.65
C HIS A 198 -0.08 18.65 -3.81
N ARG A 199 -0.46 17.73 -4.70
CA ARG A 199 0.33 16.54 -4.98
C ARG A 199 1.67 16.86 -5.65
N ASP A 200 1.69 17.79 -6.59
CA ASP A 200 2.91 18.20 -7.30
C ASP A 200 3.88 18.89 -6.31
N GLU A 201 3.37 19.66 -5.36
CA GLU A 201 4.12 20.27 -4.27
C GLU A 201 4.72 19.21 -3.33
N TYR A 202 3.92 18.25 -2.88
CA TYR A 202 4.35 17.11 -2.05
C TYR A 202 5.43 16.25 -2.74
N LEU A 203 5.26 15.94 -4.03
CA LEU A 203 6.21 15.13 -4.80
C LEU A 203 7.52 15.86 -5.11
N SER A 204 7.51 17.21 -5.09
CA SER A 204 8.72 18.01 -5.31
C SER A 204 9.71 17.96 -4.15
N GLY A 205 9.30 17.47 -2.98
CA GLY A 205 10.16 17.36 -1.80
C GLY A 205 10.60 18.70 -1.20
N GLN A 206 9.94 19.79 -1.57
CA GLN A 206 10.30 21.17 -1.16
C GLN A 206 9.65 21.62 0.16
N GLU A 207 9.00 20.72 0.90
CA GLU A 207 8.46 21.08 2.22
C GLU A 207 9.54 21.17 3.31
N VAL A 208 10.39 22.17 3.22
CA VAL A 208 11.15 22.64 4.39
C VAL A 208 10.23 23.54 5.19
N VAL A 209 9.52 22.97 6.13
CA VAL A 209 8.76 23.78 7.10
C VAL A 209 9.75 24.29 8.16
N GLU A 210 10.10 25.55 8.06
CA GLU A 210 10.79 26.27 9.14
C GLU A 210 9.77 26.72 10.17
N GLY A 211 9.96 26.35 11.43
CA GLY A 211 9.09 26.74 12.53
C GLY A 211 9.24 25.84 13.76
N GLU A 212 8.72 26.33 14.89
CA GLU A 212 8.61 25.55 16.12
C GLU A 212 7.32 24.72 16.09
N THR A 213 7.39 23.49 16.58
CA THR A 213 6.24 22.62 16.79
C THR A 213 5.90 22.53 18.26
N ALA A 214 4.61 22.58 18.59
CA ALA A 214 4.13 22.34 19.94
C ALA A 214 4.16 20.86 20.36
N ARG A 215 4.46 19.95 19.44
CA ARG A 215 4.55 18.51 19.70
C ARG A 215 5.97 18.10 20.01
N THR A 216 6.10 17.06 20.83
CA THR A 216 7.38 16.50 21.28
C THR A 216 7.59 15.09 20.73
N ALA A 217 8.80 14.56 20.80
CA ALA A 217 9.07 13.15 20.49
C ALA A 217 8.26 12.20 21.37
N GLU A 218 8.06 12.58 22.65
CA GLU A 218 7.26 11.81 23.60
C GLU A 218 5.79 11.69 23.18
N ASP A 219 5.20 12.73 22.59
CA ASP A 219 3.83 12.67 22.07
C ASP A 219 3.69 11.59 20.98
N TYR A 220 4.68 11.46 20.11
CA TYR A 220 4.68 10.45 19.04
C TYR A 220 5.03 9.06 19.56
N ARG A 221 5.86 8.93 20.60
CA ARG A 221 6.05 7.65 21.29
C ARG A 221 4.74 7.15 21.90
N LYS A 222 4.01 8.02 22.62
CA LYS A 222 2.68 7.70 23.19
C LYS A 222 1.66 7.33 22.09
N LEU A 223 1.67 8.03 20.96
CA LEU A 223 0.81 7.68 19.82
C LEU A 223 1.12 6.27 19.29
N ARG A 224 2.39 5.90 19.17
CA ARG A 224 2.80 4.56 18.76
C ARG A 224 2.39 3.50 19.78
N GLU A 225 2.60 3.76 21.09
CA GLU A 225 2.14 2.85 22.13
C GLU A 225 0.62 2.66 22.11
N TYR A 226 -0.14 3.70 21.80
CA TYR A 226 -1.57 3.59 21.58
C TYR A 226 -1.88 2.61 20.43
N TYR A 227 -1.28 2.76 19.25
CA TYR A 227 -1.51 1.83 18.14
C TYR A 227 -0.98 0.43 18.41
N LYS A 228 0.11 0.30 19.14
CA LYS A 228 0.59 -0.99 19.64
C LYS A 228 -0.47 -1.68 20.50
N SER A 229 -1.12 -0.92 21.39
CA SER A 229 -2.22 -1.45 22.21
C SER A 229 -3.46 -1.89 21.41
N LEU A 230 -3.67 -1.38 20.20
CA LEU A 230 -4.69 -1.90 19.27
C LEU A 230 -4.23 -3.25 18.68
N LEU A 231 -2.96 -3.35 18.28
CA LEU A 231 -2.39 -4.60 17.77
C LEU A 231 -2.38 -5.71 18.82
N ASP A 232 -2.26 -5.38 20.11
CA ASP A 232 -2.33 -6.35 21.23
C ASP A 232 -3.73 -6.95 21.44
N LEU A 233 -4.76 -6.33 20.87
CA LEU A 233 -6.15 -6.86 20.85
C LEU A 233 -6.42 -7.77 19.65
N ILE A 234 -5.52 -7.82 18.66
CA ILE A 234 -5.67 -8.60 17.43
C ILE A 234 -5.10 -10.00 17.65
N ASP A 235 -5.86 -11.02 17.22
CA ASP A 235 -5.48 -12.41 17.43
C ASP A 235 -4.41 -12.91 16.45
N VAL A 236 -4.44 -12.45 15.19
CA VAL A 236 -3.50 -12.87 14.15
C VAL A 236 -3.09 -11.67 13.29
N VAL A 237 -1.78 -11.49 13.10
CA VAL A 237 -1.24 -10.54 12.12
C VAL A 237 -0.87 -11.29 10.85
N HIS A 238 -1.46 -10.90 9.73
CA HIS A 238 -1.09 -11.37 8.42
C HIS A 238 -0.08 -10.40 7.79
N TYR A 239 1.14 -10.85 7.60
CA TYR A 239 2.17 -10.15 6.87
C TYR A 239 2.09 -10.51 5.38
N ASN A 240 1.94 -9.50 4.55
CA ASN A 240 1.85 -9.68 3.10
C ASN A 240 3.24 -9.89 2.44
N SER A 241 4.33 -9.69 3.19
CA SER A 241 5.70 -9.91 2.74
C SER A 241 6.68 -10.01 3.91
N SER A 242 7.88 -10.55 3.66
CA SER A 242 8.99 -10.54 4.61
C SER A 242 9.39 -9.12 5.02
N VAL A 243 9.32 -8.14 4.10
CA VAL A 243 9.62 -6.73 4.39
C VAL A 243 8.68 -6.18 5.46
N THR A 244 7.37 -6.43 5.34
CA THR A 244 6.42 -5.95 6.35
C THR A 244 6.62 -6.68 7.68
N LYS A 245 6.89 -7.98 7.66
CA LYS A 245 7.17 -8.76 8.86
C LYS A 245 8.38 -8.18 9.62
N GLU A 246 9.52 -8.03 8.95
CA GLU A 246 10.74 -7.49 9.53
C GLU A 246 10.52 -6.12 10.19
N VAL A 247 9.80 -5.23 9.50
CA VAL A 247 9.52 -3.87 10.02
C VAL A 247 8.55 -3.90 11.20
N PHE A 248 7.45 -4.65 11.10
CA PHE A 248 6.47 -4.71 12.19
C PHE A 248 7.06 -5.39 13.44
N GLU A 249 7.77 -6.49 13.32
CA GLU A 249 8.38 -7.18 14.44
C GLU A 249 9.44 -6.30 15.14
N LYS A 250 10.24 -5.57 14.36
CA LYS A 250 11.23 -4.63 14.91
C LYS A 250 10.60 -3.53 15.79
N TYR A 251 9.48 -2.91 15.36
CA TYR A 251 8.94 -1.72 16.04
C TYR A 251 7.73 -2.02 16.92
N MET A 252 6.99 -3.09 16.65
CA MET A 252 5.76 -3.46 17.36
C MET A 252 5.89 -4.75 18.17
N GLY A 253 7.03 -5.46 18.05
CA GLY A 253 7.28 -6.74 18.70
C GLY A 253 6.63 -7.92 17.97
N GLU A 254 7.12 -9.13 18.29
CA GLU A 254 6.60 -10.37 17.73
C GLU A 254 5.18 -10.66 18.21
N ARG A 255 4.35 -11.22 17.30
CA ARG A 255 2.96 -11.60 17.54
C ARG A 255 2.66 -12.91 16.83
N LYS A 256 1.53 -13.54 17.17
CA LYS A 256 1.02 -14.65 16.36
C LYS A 256 0.77 -14.13 14.95
N ASN A 257 1.47 -14.70 13.98
CA ASN A 257 1.48 -14.22 12.62
C ASN A 257 1.48 -15.32 11.59
N LEU A 258 1.12 -14.93 10.35
CA LEU A 258 1.29 -15.73 9.14
C LEU A 258 1.87 -14.81 8.06
N LEU A 259 2.79 -15.34 7.26
CA LEU A 259 3.33 -14.65 6.11
C LEU A 259 2.76 -15.30 4.85
N ILE A 260 1.88 -14.59 4.17
CA ILE A 260 1.20 -15.04 2.94
C ILE A 260 1.26 -13.89 1.94
N PRO A 261 1.94 -14.05 0.81
CA PRO A 261 1.97 -13.04 -0.24
C PRO A 261 0.58 -12.75 -0.78
N ILE A 262 0.31 -11.48 -1.05
CA ILE A 262 -0.99 -11.04 -1.56
C ILE A 262 -1.04 -10.97 -3.09
N THR A 263 -2.26 -10.94 -3.63
CA THR A 263 -2.55 -10.78 -5.06
C THR A 263 -3.72 -9.82 -5.27
N HIS A 264 -4.21 -9.68 -6.50
CA HIS A 264 -5.45 -8.98 -6.82
C HIS A 264 -6.19 -9.66 -7.99
N GLY A 265 -7.47 -9.36 -8.16
CA GLY A 265 -8.38 -10.07 -9.07
C GLY A 265 -8.02 -9.99 -10.56
N ASP A 266 -7.17 -9.04 -10.97
CA ASP A 266 -6.77 -8.90 -12.37
C ASP A 266 -5.51 -9.70 -12.73
N ILE A 267 -4.85 -10.35 -11.75
CA ILE A 267 -3.71 -11.22 -12.01
C ILE A 267 -4.20 -12.50 -12.71
N LYS A 268 -3.75 -12.68 -13.95
CA LYS A 268 -4.07 -13.84 -14.79
C LYS A 268 -2.81 -14.33 -15.48
N ASN A 269 -2.85 -15.56 -15.95
CA ASN A 269 -1.73 -16.14 -16.71
C ASN A 269 -1.71 -15.59 -18.15
N HIS A 270 -0.86 -14.62 -18.39
CA HIS A 270 -0.54 -14.06 -19.70
C HIS A 270 0.88 -14.42 -20.16
N ARG A 271 1.54 -15.34 -19.45
CA ARG A 271 2.93 -15.70 -19.70
C ARG A 271 3.10 -16.36 -21.07
N LYS A 272 4.13 -15.93 -21.77
CA LYS A 272 4.55 -16.48 -23.05
C LYS A 272 6.06 -16.38 -23.17
N LYS A 273 6.63 -17.22 -24.03
CA LYS A 273 8.03 -17.07 -24.43
C LYS A 273 8.17 -15.72 -25.12
N LYS A 274 9.10 -14.90 -24.62
CA LYS A 274 9.36 -13.57 -25.16
C LYS A 274 10.50 -13.60 -26.15
N GLU A 275 10.41 -12.74 -27.15
CA GLU A 275 11.49 -12.47 -28.09
C GLU A 275 12.17 -11.15 -27.70
N PHE A 276 13.46 -11.20 -27.48
CA PHE A 276 14.25 -10.06 -27.08
C PHE A 276 15.07 -9.54 -28.28
N GLY A 277 15.00 -8.23 -28.50
CA GLY A 277 15.75 -7.57 -29.60
C GLY A 277 17.15 -7.14 -29.18
N ASN A 278 17.85 -6.48 -30.12
CA ASN A 278 19.20 -5.95 -29.86
C ASN A 278 19.20 -4.75 -28.92
N ARG A 279 18.04 -4.18 -28.57
CA ARG A 279 17.87 -3.06 -27.65
C ARG A 279 16.99 -3.49 -26.50
N ILE A 280 17.48 -3.39 -25.26
CA ILE A 280 16.78 -3.78 -24.05
C ILE A 280 15.75 -2.72 -23.68
N ARG A 281 14.47 -3.10 -23.59
CA ARG A 281 13.35 -2.24 -23.17
C ARG A 281 13.12 -2.39 -21.68
N ILE A 282 13.75 -1.49 -20.90
CA ILE A 282 13.57 -1.38 -19.46
C ILE A 282 12.27 -0.62 -19.20
N THR A 283 11.40 -1.12 -18.32
CA THR A 283 10.17 -0.44 -17.94
C THR A 283 10.14 -0.13 -16.45
N TYR A 284 9.72 1.10 -16.11
CA TYR A 284 9.48 1.57 -14.76
C TYR A 284 8.04 2.10 -14.65
N LEU A 285 7.19 1.41 -13.90
CA LEU A 285 5.74 1.69 -13.82
C LEU A 285 5.33 2.58 -12.64
N SER A 286 6.25 2.85 -11.72
CA SER A 286 5.96 3.66 -10.55
C SER A 286 6.01 5.17 -10.83
N ALA A 287 5.53 5.99 -9.89
CA ALA A 287 5.62 7.45 -10.00
C ALA A 287 7.06 7.95 -9.91
N GLN A 288 7.32 9.15 -10.44
CA GLN A 288 8.58 9.86 -10.25
C GLN A 288 8.70 10.31 -8.79
N SER A 289 9.20 9.43 -7.94
CA SER A 289 9.42 9.75 -6.52
C SER A 289 10.74 9.18 -6.01
N ALA A 290 11.28 9.81 -4.96
CA ALA A 290 12.49 9.35 -4.30
C ALA A 290 12.29 7.97 -3.66
N GLY A 291 11.19 7.78 -2.95
CA GLY A 291 10.87 6.50 -2.26
C GLY A 291 10.70 5.33 -3.23
N LYS A 292 10.10 5.54 -4.41
CA LYS A 292 9.96 4.51 -5.46
C LYS A 292 11.26 4.28 -6.26
N GLY A 293 12.32 5.03 -5.97
CA GLY A 293 13.66 4.80 -6.51
C GLY A 293 13.91 5.31 -7.94
N TYR A 294 13.01 6.15 -8.51
CA TYR A 294 13.23 6.69 -9.86
C TYR A 294 14.58 7.40 -10.00
N PHE A 295 14.95 8.23 -9.04
CA PHE A 295 16.21 9.00 -9.11
C PHE A 295 17.45 8.12 -8.95
N VAL A 296 17.33 7.00 -8.22
CA VAL A 296 18.37 5.97 -8.13
C VAL A 296 18.54 5.30 -9.48
N LEU A 297 17.43 4.81 -10.08
CA LEU A 297 17.43 4.20 -11.41
C LEU A 297 18.04 5.14 -12.46
N LYS A 298 17.54 6.38 -12.51
CA LYS A 298 18.06 7.38 -13.46
C LYS A 298 19.55 7.59 -13.29
N SER A 299 20.04 7.74 -12.06
CA SER A 299 21.46 7.91 -11.77
C SER A 299 22.32 6.70 -12.19
N VAL A 300 21.79 5.50 -12.07
CA VAL A 300 22.41 4.25 -12.52
C VAL A 300 22.46 4.22 -14.04
N LEU A 301 21.35 4.52 -14.71
CA LEU A 301 21.26 4.51 -16.18
C LEU A 301 22.08 5.64 -16.83
N ASP A 302 22.20 6.81 -16.19
CA ASP A 302 23.12 7.89 -16.65
C ASP A 302 24.59 7.44 -16.67
N LYS A 303 25.00 6.63 -15.68
CA LYS A 303 26.35 6.02 -15.66
C LYS A 303 26.48 4.93 -16.72
N LEU A 304 25.45 4.09 -16.85
CA LEU A 304 25.43 2.98 -17.80
C LEU A 304 25.48 3.48 -19.25
N TRP A 305 24.78 4.59 -19.57
CA TRP A 305 24.74 5.16 -20.92
C TRP A 305 26.10 5.57 -21.46
N ARG A 306 27.06 5.81 -20.58
CA ARG A 306 28.46 6.17 -20.96
C ARG A 306 29.24 4.96 -21.47
N VAL A 307 28.83 3.75 -21.19
CA VAL A 307 29.54 2.51 -21.51
C VAL A 307 28.74 1.57 -22.42
N ARG A 308 27.39 1.66 -22.45
CA ARG A 308 26.55 0.94 -23.40
C ARG A 308 25.28 1.75 -23.70
N GLN A 309 24.82 1.70 -24.94
CA GLN A 309 23.69 2.51 -25.44
C GLN A 309 22.58 1.68 -26.09
N ASP A 310 22.61 0.39 -25.89
CA ASP A 310 21.68 -0.62 -26.44
C ASP A 310 20.46 -0.87 -25.54
N PHE A 311 20.02 0.15 -24.79
CA PHE A 311 18.82 0.09 -23.99
C PHE A 311 17.97 1.35 -24.10
N GLU A 312 16.72 1.25 -23.63
CA GLU A 312 15.82 2.38 -23.39
C GLU A 312 15.06 2.18 -22.08
N LEU A 313 14.65 3.29 -21.48
CA LEU A 313 13.81 3.31 -20.28
C LEU A 313 12.41 3.85 -20.61
N ASN A 314 11.40 3.02 -20.50
CA ASN A 314 10.01 3.40 -20.66
C ASN A 314 9.43 3.86 -19.32
N VAL A 315 8.92 5.11 -19.27
CA VAL A 315 8.26 5.71 -18.10
C VAL A 315 6.90 6.28 -18.50
N PHE A 316 5.93 6.23 -17.58
CA PHE A 316 4.54 6.66 -17.83
C PHE A 316 4.20 7.97 -17.10
N PHE A 317 5.13 8.90 -17.20
CA PHE A 317 5.03 10.28 -16.72
C PHE A 317 6.03 11.16 -17.49
N LYS A 318 5.84 12.48 -17.43
CA LYS A 318 6.83 13.43 -17.97
C LYS A 318 7.99 13.57 -16.98
N PRO A 319 9.21 13.14 -17.32
CA PRO A 319 10.34 13.24 -16.41
C PRO A 319 10.77 14.69 -16.20
N ALA A 320 11.24 15.02 -14.99
CA ALA A 320 11.77 16.36 -14.68
C ALA A 320 13.08 16.68 -15.44
N LYS A 321 13.86 15.65 -15.75
CA LYS A 321 15.07 15.74 -16.59
C LYS A 321 15.05 14.64 -17.62
N ASP A 322 15.14 15.00 -18.86
CA ASP A 322 15.19 14.08 -19.99
C ASP A 322 16.60 13.47 -20.17
N ALA A 323 16.65 12.36 -20.91
CA ALA A 323 17.91 11.71 -21.32
C ALA A 323 17.68 10.93 -22.63
N PRO A 324 18.73 10.69 -23.45
CA PRO A 324 18.58 10.04 -24.77
C PRO A 324 17.95 8.65 -24.73
N TYR A 325 18.05 7.95 -23.60
CA TYR A 325 17.50 6.62 -23.40
C TYR A 325 16.08 6.62 -22.82
N ILE A 326 15.52 7.77 -22.40
CA ILE A 326 14.19 7.83 -21.81
C ILE A 326 13.12 7.95 -22.90
N LYS A 327 12.13 7.05 -22.82
CA LYS A 327 10.88 7.10 -23.58
C LYS A 327 9.75 7.43 -22.62
N SER A 328 9.26 8.67 -22.71
CA SER A 328 8.16 9.16 -21.88
C SER A 328 6.83 8.87 -22.58
N HIS A 329 5.93 8.19 -21.87
CA HIS A 329 4.56 7.90 -22.28
C HIS A 329 3.59 8.69 -21.41
N GLU A 330 2.34 8.83 -21.87
CA GLU A 330 1.27 9.33 -21.04
C GLU A 330 0.96 8.35 -19.89
N ARG A 331 0.30 8.84 -18.85
CA ARG A 331 -0.16 7.98 -17.75
C ARG A 331 -1.10 6.92 -18.29
N TYR A 332 -0.77 5.66 -18.05
CA TYR A 332 -1.57 4.51 -18.48
C TYR A 332 -2.73 4.22 -17.51
N ASP A 333 -3.74 3.55 -18.00
CA ASP A 333 -4.72 2.83 -17.21
C ASP A 333 -4.47 1.31 -17.27
N TYR A 334 -5.17 0.55 -16.42
CA TYR A 334 -4.92 -0.89 -16.31
C TYR A 334 -5.22 -1.68 -17.59
N SER A 335 -6.12 -1.20 -18.45
CA SER A 335 -6.45 -1.85 -19.73
C SER A 335 -5.27 -1.88 -20.70
N GLN A 336 -4.31 -0.97 -20.54
CA GLN A 336 -3.10 -0.87 -21.36
C GLN A 336 -1.96 -1.75 -20.87
N LEU A 337 -2.09 -2.38 -19.69
CA LEU A 337 -1.01 -3.14 -19.06
C LEU A 337 -0.48 -4.27 -19.96
N SER A 338 -1.37 -4.99 -20.65
CA SER A 338 -0.97 -6.07 -21.58
C SER A 338 -0.04 -5.54 -22.67
N SER A 339 -0.40 -4.45 -23.33
CA SER A 339 0.43 -3.83 -24.36
C SER A 339 1.77 -3.32 -23.83
N ILE A 340 1.77 -2.79 -22.60
CA ILE A 340 2.99 -2.33 -21.94
C ILE A 340 3.91 -3.53 -21.67
N MET A 341 3.39 -4.62 -21.10
CA MET A 341 4.18 -5.79 -20.78
C MET A 341 4.69 -6.53 -22.02
N ASP A 342 3.93 -6.51 -23.12
CA ASP A 342 4.40 -7.04 -24.41
C ASP A 342 5.63 -6.25 -24.94
N ASN A 343 5.71 -4.95 -24.65
CA ASN A 343 6.80 -4.07 -25.01
C ASN A 343 7.85 -3.88 -23.91
N THR A 344 7.85 -4.74 -22.89
CA THR A 344 8.80 -4.71 -21.77
C THR A 344 9.68 -5.94 -21.82
N ASP A 345 11.00 -5.76 -21.79
CA ASP A 345 11.95 -6.85 -21.67
C ASP A 345 12.31 -7.15 -20.22
N VAL A 346 12.38 -6.10 -19.42
CA VAL A 346 12.61 -6.22 -17.97
C VAL A 346 11.89 -5.09 -17.23
N LEU A 347 11.19 -5.44 -16.13
CA LEU A 347 10.64 -4.46 -15.21
C LEU A 347 11.69 -4.13 -14.12
N VAL A 348 11.93 -2.86 -13.85
CA VAL A 348 12.83 -2.44 -12.77
C VAL A 348 12.05 -1.67 -11.70
N GLN A 349 12.07 -2.16 -10.45
CA GLN A 349 11.46 -1.50 -9.29
C GLN A 349 12.49 -1.33 -8.16
N PRO A 350 13.32 -0.28 -8.19
CA PRO A 350 14.41 -0.08 -7.26
C PRO A 350 14.00 0.79 -6.07
N SER A 351 12.89 0.44 -5.39
CA SER A 351 12.36 1.20 -4.26
C SER A 351 13.42 1.44 -3.18
N VAL A 352 13.49 2.66 -2.67
CA VAL A 352 14.39 3.06 -1.58
C VAL A 352 13.70 2.95 -0.22
N TRP A 353 12.40 3.16 -0.20
CA TRP A 353 11.57 2.90 0.99
C TRP A 353 11.14 1.44 1.05
N ASN A 354 10.70 1.00 2.22
CA ASN A 354 10.07 -0.31 2.37
C ASN A 354 8.71 -0.33 1.65
N GLU A 355 8.66 -1.03 0.53
CA GLU A 355 7.42 -1.29 -0.20
C GLU A 355 6.73 -2.50 0.42
N THR A 356 5.54 -2.34 0.96
CA THR A 356 4.88 -3.43 1.68
C THR A 356 4.67 -4.66 0.81
N PHE A 357 4.36 -4.49 -0.48
CA PHE A 357 4.32 -5.59 -1.44
C PHE A 357 4.93 -5.19 -2.79
N GLY A 358 4.21 -4.42 -3.63
CA GLY A 358 4.66 -4.03 -4.97
C GLY A 358 4.00 -4.86 -6.07
N TYR A 359 2.72 -4.62 -6.31
CA TYR A 359 1.91 -5.37 -7.29
C TYR A 359 2.50 -5.40 -8.71
N THR A 360 3.19 -4.34 -9.14
CA THR A 360 3.81 -4.28 -10.46
C THR A 360 4.78 -5.42 -10.72
N VAL A 361 5.37 -6.00 -9.68
CA VAL A 361 6.27 -7.17 -9.80
C VAL A 361 5.48 -8.41 -10.18
N ILE A 362 4.40 -8.74 -9.46
CA ILE A 362 3.58 -9.91 -9.82
C ILE A 362 2.82 -9.71 -11.13
N GLU A 363 2.45 -8.47 -11.44
CA GLU A 363 1.91 -8.10 -12.75
C GLU A 363 2.91 -8.44 -13.85
N ALA A 364 4.17 -8.00 -13.75
CA ALA A 364 5.21 -8.32 -14.73
C ALA A 364 5.45 -9.83 -14.84
N LEU A 365 5.60 -10.51 -13.71
CA LEU A 365 5.79 -11.97 -13.69
C LEU A 365 4.61 -12.70 -14.33
N SER A 366 3.38 -12.21 -14.19
CA SER A 366 2.18 -12.82 -14.81
C SER A 366 2.15 -12.72 -16.34
N TYR A 367 2.99 -11.86 -16.92
CA TYR A 367 3.23 -11.75 -18.36
C TYR A 367 4.54 -12.42 -18.82
N GLY A 368 5.25 -13.10 -17.94
CA GLY A 368 6.55 -13.68 -18.26
C GLY A 368 7.69 -12.64 -18.34
N VAL A 369 7.47 -11.43 -17.85
CA VAL A 369 8.49 -10.37 -17.88
C VAL A 369 9.46 -10.56 -16.72
N PRO A 370 10.78 -10.65 -17.00
CA PRO A 370 11.83 -10.62 -15.99
C PRO A 370 11.76 -9.38 -15.10
N VAL A 371 12.19 -9.49 -13.85
CA VAL A 371 12.13 -8.38 -12.90
C VAL A 371 13.48 -8.12 -12.23
N ILE A 372 13.82 -6.85 -12.01
CA ILE A 372 14.95 -6.43 -11.18
C ILE A 372 14.36 -5.52 -10.09
N VAL A 373 14.48 -5.92 -8.84
CA VAL A 373 13.89 -5.20 -7.70
C VAL A 373 14.95 -4.90 -6.65
N SER A 374 14.71 -3.90 -5.79
CA SER A 374 15.52 -3.74 -4.59
C SER A 374 15.08 -4.71 -3.49
N ASN A 375 15.94 -4.92 -2.50
CA ASN A 375 15.62 -5.70 -1.30
C ASN A 375 14.53 -5.05 -0.41
N HIS A 376 14.10 -3.83 -0.72
CA HIS A 376 13.01 -3.14 -0.04
C HIS A 376 11.62 -3.44 -0.62
N VAL A 377 11.53 -4.22 -1.69
CA VAL A 377 10.25 -4.57 -2.34
C VAL A 377 9.72 -5.88 -1.79
N GLY A 378 8.53 -5.87 -1.17
CA GLY A 378 7.95 -7.07 -0.54
C GLY A 378 7.70 -8.22 -1.51
N ALA A 379 7.28 -7.93 -2.74
CA ALA A 379 7.06 -8.95 -3.77
C ALA A 379 8.35 -9.69 -4.22
N ARG A 380 9.53 -9.32 -3.69
CA ARG A 380 10.75 -10.14 -3.84
C ARG A 380 10.56 -11.59 -3.39
N ASP A 381 9.67 -11.80 -2.41
CA ASP A 381 9.39 -13.11 -1.81
C ASP A 381 8.74 -14.10 -2.78
N VAL A 382 8.15 -13.61 -3.87
CA VAL A 382 7.44 -14.44 -4.85
C VAL A 382 8.16 -14.53 -6.21
N ILE A 383 9.34 -13.94 -6.34
CA ILE A 383 10.15 -14.04 -7.56
C ILE A 383 10.75 -15.44 -7.61
N PRO A 384 10.43 -16.26 -8.64
CA PRO A 384 11.04 -17.56 -8.79
C PRO A 384 12.55 -17.47 -8.98
N GLU A 385 13.25 -18.48 -8.53
CA GLU A 385 14.70 -18.59 -8.76
C GLU A 385 15.02 -18.46 -10.26
N GLY A 386 15.92 -17.57 -10.59
CA GLY A 386 16.33 -17.30 -11.97
C GLY A 386 15.37 -16.38 -12.77
N ALA A 387 14.16 -16.06 -12.27
CA ALA A 387 13.21 -15.20 -13.00
C ALA A 387 13.41 -13.70 -12.74
N GLY A 388 14.28 -13.34 -11.83
CA GLY A 388 14.56 -11.95 -11.48
C GLY A 388 15.82 -11.81 -10.64
N VAL A 389 16.17 -10.56 -10.34
CA VAL A 389 17.30 -10.20 -9.48
C VAL A 389 16.82 -9.27 -8.36
N VAL A 390 17.24 -9.55 -7.13
CA VAL A 390 17.07 -8.68 -5.98
C VAL A 390 18.39 -7.94 -5.75
N ALA A 391 18.45 -6.66 -6.10
CA ALA A 391 19.63 -5.83 -5.92
C ALA A 391 19.63 -5.18 -4.53
N ASN A 392 20.68 -5.43 -3.74
CA ASN A 392 20.80 -4.95 -2.36
C ASN A 392 21.43 -3.55 -2.27
N SER A 393 21.97 -3.06 -3.38
CA SER A 393 22.61 -1.75 -3.46
C SER A 393 22.49 -1.14 -4.84
N LYS A 394 22.79 0.16 -4.93
CA LYS A 394 22.87 0.89 -6.21
C LYS A 394 24.00 0.35 -7.11
N GLU A 395 25.08 -0.09 -6.52
CA GLU A 395 26.24 -0.67 -7.20
C GLU A 395 25.87 -2.05 -7.79
N GLU A 396 25.13 -2.84 -7.07
CA GLU A 396 24.62 -4.13 -7.54
C GLU A 396 23.60 -3.94 -8.66
N LEU A 397 22.67 -2.98 -8.53
CA LEU A 397 21.74 -2.62 -9.61
C LEU A 397 22.49 -2.20 -10.89
N LEU A 398 23.55 -1.37 -10.75
CA LEU A 398 24.38 -0.97 -11.89
C LEU A 398 25.08 -2.17 -12.53
N THR A 399 25.63 -3.07 -11.72
CA THR A 399 26.34 -4.28 -12.21
C THR A 399 25.37 -5.21 -12.90
N THR A 400 24.19 -5.45 -12.33
CA THR A 400 23.13 -6.26 -12.93
C THR A 400 22.72 -5.71 -14.30
N LEU A 401 22.41 -4.42 -14.38
CA LEU A 401 22.01 -3.78 -15.66
C LEU A 401 23.14 -3.71 -16.68
N ARG A 402 24.40 -3.62 -16.23
CA ARG A 402 25.58 -3.65 -17.12
C ARG A 402 25.75 -5.01 -17.78
N ASN A 403 25.53 -6.08 -17.04
CA ASN A 403 25.74 -7.45 -17.48
C ASN A 403 24.49 -8.04 -18.16
N LEU A 404 23.36 -7.34 -18.12
CA LEU A 404 22.10 -7.82 -18.68
C LEU A 404 22.25 -7.94 -20.20
N SER A 405 22.03 -9.14 -20.72
CA SER A 405 22.08 -9.47 -22.14
C SER A 405 20.74 -10.11 -22.58
N THR A 406 20.55 -10.23 -23.88
CA THR A 406 19.40 -10.98 -24.46
C THR A 406 19.37 -12.41 -23.95
N GLU A 407 20.50 -13.09 -23.92
CA GLU A 407 20.61 -14.47 -23.42
C GLU A 407 20.20 -14.58 -21.93
N GLU A 408 20.60 -13.61 -21.11
CA GLU A 408 20.21 -13.58 -19.71
C GLU A 408 18.71 -13.35 -19.54
N LEU A 409 18.13 -12.45 -20.33
CA LEU A 409 16.68 -12.20 -20.34
C LEU A 409 15.88 -13.42 -20.82
N GLU A 410 16.38 -14.19 -21.79
CA GLU A 410 15.78 -15.45 -22.22
C GLU A 410 15.75 -16.48 -21.09
N LYS A 411 16.87 -16.66 -20.37
CA LYS A 411 16.95 -17.55 -19.21
C LYS A 411 15.98 -17.11 -18.09
N MET A 412 15.92 -15.81 -17.81
CA MET A 412 15.00 -15.26 -16.80
C MET A 412 13.53 -15.45 -17.20
N ASN A 413 13.18 -15.26 -18.48
CA ASN A 413 11.83 -15.53 -18.97
C ASN A 413 11.49 -17.02 -18.87
N GLU A 414 12.39 -17.92 -19.25
CA GLU A 414 12.20 -19.37 -19.13
C GLU A 414 12.00 -19.79 -17.66
N ALA A 415 12.82 -19.28 -16.75
CA ALA A 415 12.68 -19.53 -15.32
C ALA A 415 11.32 -19.04 -14.79
N ASN A 416 10.83 -17.88 -15.26
CA ASN A 416 9.49 -17.38 -14.93
C ASN A 416 8.40 -18.32 -15.45
N LEU A 417 8.49 -18.77 -16.73
CA LEU A 417 7.50 -19.67 -17.32
C LEU A 417 7.36 -20.97 -16.55
N ASN A 418 8.46 -21.48 -16.03
CA ASN A 418 8.51 -22.77 -15.33
C ASN A 418 8.26 -22.65 -13.82
N GLY A 419 8.65 -21.55 -13.18
CA GLY A 419 8.71 -21.43 -11.72
C GLY A 419 7.64 -20.55 -11.07
N PHE A 420 7.01 -19.61 -11.80
CA PHE A 420 6.06 -18.70 -11.19
C PHE A 420 4.68 -19.34 -11.01
N ASN A 421 4.29 -19.56 -9.76
CA ASN A 421 2.91 -19.91 -9.42
C ASN A 421 2.06 -18.64 -9.40
N ILE A 422 1.10 -18.56 -10.33
CA ILE A 422 0.23 -17.38 -10.42
C ILE A 422 -0.72 -17.34 -9.24
N PRO A 423 -0.59 -16.33 -8.34
CA PRO A 423 -1.46 -16.22 -7.19
C PRO A 423 -2.84 -15.72 -7.63
N THR A 424 -3.89 -16.50 -7.41
CA THR A 424 -5.26 -16.10 -7.67
C THR A 424 -5.97 -15.62 -6.40
N MET A 425 -7.04 -14.81 -6.53
CA MET A 425 -7.84 -14.44 -5.37
C MET A 425 -8.52 -15.66 -4.74
N GLN A 426 -8.90 -16.65 -5.54
CA GLN A 426 -9.48 -17.89 -5.04
C GLN A 426 -8.48 -18.66 -4.16
N SER A 427 -7.27 -18.92 -4.66
CA SER A 427 -6.24 -19.63 -3.88
C SER A 427 -5.87 -18.89 -2.60
N LEU A 428 -5.81 -17.55 -2.65
CA LEU A 428 -5.55 -16.73 -1.47
C LEU A 428 -6.71 -16.80 -0.46
N ASN A 429 -7.97 -16.76 -0.92
CA ASN A 429 -9.12 -16.91 -0.03
C ASN A 429 -9.16 -18.28 0.64
N GLU A 430 -8.91 -19.37 -0.11
CA GLU A 430 -8.78 -20.73 0.43
C GLU A 430 -7.69 -20.80 1.52
N GLU A 431 -6.56 -20.15 1.29
CA GLU A 431 -5.47 -20.10 2.27
C GLU A 431 -5.85 -19.29 3.51
N PHE A 432 -6.56 -18.17 3.37
CA PHE A 432 -7.10 -17.40 4.49
C PHE A 432 -8.10 -18.21 5.32
N VAL A 433 -9.06 -18.85 4.69
CA VAL A 433 -10.06 -19.68 5.39
C VAL A 433 -9.39 -20.81 6.16
N LYS A 434 -8.37 -21.43 5.58
CA LYS A 434 -7.68 -22.57 6.20
C LYS A 434 -6.73 -22.17 7.34
N ASN A 435 -5.96 -21.09 7.16
CA ASN A 435 -4.80 -20.80 8.01
C ASN A 435 -4.97 -19.52 8.84
N VAL A 436 -5.80 -18.57 8.38
CA VAL A 436 -5.91 -17.24 8.97
C VAL A 436 -7.24 -17.05 9.71
N TYR A 437 -8.37 -17.50 9.15
CA TYR A 437 -9.72 -17.41 9.72
C TYR A 437 -10.07 -18.65 10.55
#